data_ce479bdfd0601949300c6679a98761b3
#
_entry.id   ce479bdfd0601949300c6679a98761b3
#
_cell.length_a   1.000
_cell.length_b   1.000
_cell.length_c   1.000
_cell.angle_alpha   90.00
_cell.angle_beta   90.00
_cell.angle_gamma   90.00
#
_symmetry.space_group_name_H-M   'P 1'
#
loop_
_entity.id
_entity.type
_entity.pdbx_description
1 polymer ?
#
loop_
_entity_poly.entity_id
_entity_poly.type
_entity_poly.pdbx_seq_one_letter_code
_entity_poly.pdbx_strand_id
1 'polypeptide(L)'
;MSENINKIVVAYSGGLDTSVLLTWLRDTYQAEVIAYCADVGQQEELDGLEEKALNTGASKCIIDDLKDTFAADFIFPMIQAGAIYEGQYLLGTSIARPCISEGMVRVARENGADAIAHGATGKGNDQVRFELSTASLAPDIEMIAPWRQQRFRDQFPGRAEMIDYAAEHNIPVQASAKKSYSMDRNLLHISFESGVLEDPWYDATGEVDRDMYVLSVSPEEAPDEPEYLQLLFEKGNCIGLAADGMEEILNSVGDVTPQGREGDYTLLNPYGVMRVLNFLGGKHGIGRIDMVENRFVGMKSRGIYETPGGTILLEAHRHMESLTVDREVMHIRDGLIPEYAKLVYNGFWFAPEREALQALVTESQKSVSGEVRVKLYKGNIITAGRRSKLSLYNEDVATMEGGAEHAYNQDDATGFIRLNALRLKSEATRRDSQGS
;
A
#
# COMPACT_ATOMS: atom_id res chain seq x y z
N MET A 1 2.28 -7.61 35.92
CA MET A 1 3.65 -7.37 36.48
C MET A 1 4.56 -8.04 35.47
N SER A 2 5.28 -7.27 34.65
CA SER A 2 6.20 -7.82 33.66
C SER A 2 7.32 -8.55 34.38
N GLU A 3 7.42 -9.85 34.13
CA GLU A 3 8.64 -10.61 34.36
C GLU A 3 9.81 -9.84 33.73
N ASN A 4 11.02 -9.93 34.27
CA ASN A 4 12.19 -9.15 33.86
C ASN A 4 12.37 -9.14 32.35
N ILE A 5 12.06 -8.00 31.71
CA ILE A 5 12.38 -7.76 30.30
C ILE A 5 13.88 -7.40 30.27
N ASN A 6 14.68 -8.27 29.65
CA ASN A 6 16.13 -8.10 29.54
C ASN A 6 16.57 -7.61 28.17
N LYS A 7 15.74 -7.82 27.13
CA LYS A 7 16.07 -7.45 25.77
C LYS A 7 14.83 -7.01 24.99
N ILE A 8 14.93 -5.87 24.29
CA ILE A 8 13.86 -5.22 23.56
C ILE A 8 14.30 -4.96 22.12
N VAL A 9 13.49 -5.35 21.12
CA VAL A 9 13.64 -4.89 19.74
C VAL A 9 12.72 -3.71 19.50
N VAL A 10 13.23 -2.60 18.96
CA VAL A 10 12.50 -1.35 18.79
C VAL A 10 12.38 -1.00 17.32
N ALA A 11 11.17 -0.74 16.83
CA ALA A 11 10.96 -0.13 15.51
C ALA A 11 11.61 1.26 15.48
N TYR A 12 12.66 1.41 14.69
CA TYR A 12 13.51 2.59 14.66
C TYR A 12 13.52 3.24 13.27
N SER A 13 13.12 4.49 13.21
CA SER A 13 13.11 5.29 11.98
C SER A 13 14.20 6.37 11.93
N GLY A 14 15.00 6.51 13.01
CA GLY A 14 16.00 7.58 13.12
C GLY A 14 15.42 8.96 13.42
N GLY A 15 14.11 9.12 13.52
CA GLY A 15 13.45 10.36 13.95
C GLY A 15 13.66 10.68 15.42
N LEU A 16 13.27 11.89 15.86
CA LEU A 16 13.37 12.33 17.25
C LEU A 16 12.70 11.34 18.20
N ASP A 17 11.44 10.99 17.91
CA ASP A 17 10.62 10.17 18.80
C ASP A 17 11.24 8.78 19.01
N THR A 18 11.66 8.11 17.94
CA THR A 18 12.26 6.77 18.03
C THR A 18 13.66 6.81 18.62
N SER A 19 14.42 7.90 18.43
CA SER A 19 15.74 8.08 19.07
C SER A 19 15.61 8.29 20.58
N VAL A 20 14.68 9.12 21.04
CA VAL A 20 14.35 9.27 22.47
C VAL A 20 13.93 7.93 23.07
N LEU A 21 13.12 7.14 22.34
CA LEU A 21 12.66 5.83 22.79
C LEU A 21 13.79 4.84 23.05
N LEU A 22 14.84 4.79 22.24
CA LEU A 22 15.96 3.87 22.47
C LEU A 22 16.58 4.08 23.87
N THR A 23 16.92 5.33 24.20
CA THR A 23 17.48 5.69 25.50
C THR A 23 16.48 5.47 26.63
N TRP A 24 15.23 5.90 26.44
CA TRP A 24 14.19 5.79 27.46
C TRP A 24 13.86 4.32 27.81
N LEU A 25 13.76 3.44 26.82
CA LEU A 25 13.51 2.01 27.04
C LEU A 25 14.68 1.35 27.77
N ARG A 26 15.93 1.62 27.35
CA ARG A 26 17.12 1.13 28.03
C ARG A 26 17.11 1.51 29.52
N ASP A 27 16.88 2.78 29.81
CA ASP A 27 16.98 3.32 31.17
C ASP A 27 15.77 2.93 32.04
N THR A 28 14.59 2.82 31.46
CA THR A 28 13.34 2.46 32.15
C THR A 28 13.26 0.98 32.51
N TYR A 29 13.67 0.12 31.59
CA TYR A 29 13.60 -1.34 31.78
C TYR A 29 14.93 -1.95 32.21
N GLN A 30 16.03 -1.19 32.19
CA GLN A 30 17.40 -1.68 32.41
C GLN A 30 17.73 -2.84 31.47
N ALA A 31 17.23 -2.78 30.25
CA ALA A 31 17.28 -3.83 29.23
C ALA A 31 18.26 -3.48 28.10
N GLU A 32 18.77 -4.50 27.46
CA GLU A 32 19.46 -4.36 26.18
C GLU A 32 18.43 -3.95 25.11
N VAL A 33 18.76 -2.92 24.30
CA VAL A 33 17.87 -2.41 23.25
C VAL A 33 18.52 -2.59 21.89
N ILE A 34 17.83 -3.28 21.00
CA ILE A 34 18.20 -3.48 19.60
C ILE A 34 17.33 -2.57 18.73
N ALA A 35 17.95 -1.66 17.98
CA ALA A 35 17.26 -0.85 16.99
C ALA A 35 17.02 -1.70 15.73
N TYR A 36 15.79 -1.73 15.27
CA TYR A 36 15.40 -2.41 14.04
C TYR A 36 14.80 -1.43 13.04
N CYS A 37 15.36 -1.36 11.85
CA CYS A 37 14.85 -0.59 10.72
C CYS A 37 14.63 -1.51 9.52
N ALA A 38 13.43 -1.53 8.99
CA ALA A 38 13.12 -2.21 7.74
C ALA A 38 13.30 -1.24 6.57
N ASP A 39 14.05 -1.66 5.55
CA ASP A 39 14.04 -1.01 4.24
C ASP A 39 12.88 -1.58 3.41
N VAL A 40 11.81 -0.82 3.33
CA VAL A 40 10.63 -1.08 2.51
C VAL A 40 10.55 -0.12 1.31
N GLY A 41 11.69 0.49 0.92
CA GLY A 41 11.83 1.39 -0.22
C GLY A 41 11.69 2.88 0.12
N GLN A 42 11.99 3.28 1.35
CA GLN A 42 11.99 4.69 1.78
C GLN A 42 13.25 5.48 1.35
N GLN A 43 14.23 4.81 0.75
CA GLN A 43 15.45 5.36 0.13
C GLN A 43 16.40 6.08 1.14
N GLU A 44 16.63 7.40 0.93
CA GLU A 44 17.67 8.19 1.60
C GLU A 44 17.58 8.30 3.13
N GLU A 45 16.52 7.82 3.74
CA GLU A 45 16.33 7.86 5.19
C GLU A 45 17.20 6.85 5.95
N LEU A 46 17.95 6.00 5.26
CA LEU A 46 18.76 4.92 5.85
C LEU A 46 20.22 5.32 6.09
N ASP A 47 20.70 6.37 5.44
CA ASP A 47 22.10 6.80 5.51
C ASP A 47 22.47 7.27 6.93
N GLY A 48 23.54 6.68 7.50
CA GLY A 48 24.02 7.00 8.84
C GLY A 48 23.13 6.52 10.00
N LEU A 49 22.07 5.77 9.71
CA LEU A 49 21.09 5.34 10.70
C LEU A 49 21.68 4.40 11.74
N GLU A 50 22.57 3.47 11.35
CA GLU A 50 23.25 2.55 12.26
C GLU A 50 24.10 3.30 13.27
N GLU A 51 24.98 4.20 12.82
CA GLU A 51 25.82 5.00 13.68
C GLU A 51 24.98 5.83 14.67
N LYS A 52 23.89 6.43 14.17
CA LYS A 52 22.96 7.19 15.00
C LYS A 52 22.30 6.32 16.07
N ALA A 53 21.83 5.13 15.75
CA ALA A 53 21.20 4.22 16.70
C ALA A 53 22.17 3.81 17.81
N LEU A 54 23.40 3.44 17.45
CA LEU A 54 24.45 3.05 18.41
C LEU A 54 24.83 4.21 19.33
N ASN A 55 25.00 5.42 18.79
CA ASN A 55 25.29 6.63 19.56
C ASN A 55 24.11 7.07 20.46
N THR A 56 22.90 6.57 20.18
CA THR A 56 21.68 6.84 20.95
C THR A 56 21.41 5.79 22.05
N GLY A 57 22.26 4.77 22.14
CA GLY A 57 22.20 3.76 23.21
C GLY A 57 21.63 2.40 22.81
N ALA A 58 21.41 2.15 21.55
CA ALA A 58 21.17 0.79 21.06
C ALA A 58 22.46 -0.04 21.20
N SER A 59 22.33 -1.30 21.61
CA SER A 59 23.45 -2.26 21.63
C SER A 59 23.79 -2.77 20.22
N LYS A 60 22.80 -2.76 19.35
CA LYS A 60 22.88 -3.21 17.96
C LYS A 60 21.85 -2.45 17.11
N CYS A 61 22.19 -2.18 15.86
CA CYS A 61 21.23 -1.74 14.86
C CYS A 61 21.15 -2.78 13.73
N ILE A 62 19.96 -3.13 13.33
CA ILE A 62 19.71 -4.05 12.23
C ILE A 62 18.88 -3.30 11.17
N ILE A 63 19.48 -3.10 10.01
CA ILE A 63 18.79 -2.59 8.82
C ILE A 63 18.49 -3.80 7.94
N ASP A 64 17.21 -4.06 7.73
CA ASP A 64 16.70 -5.26 7.09
C ASP A 64 16.11 -4.92 5.73
N ASP A 65 16.71 -5.42 4.65
CA ASP A 65 16.23 -5.18 3.30
C ASP A 65 14.99 -6.05 3.01
N LEU A 66 13.83 -5.44 3.10
CA LEU A 66 12.53 -6.07 2.85
C LEU A 66 11.88 -5.62 1.53
N LYS A 67 12.57 -4.92 0.65
CA LYS A 67 11.98 -4.35 -0.57
C LYS A 67 11.32 -5.39 -1.46
N ASP A 68 12.01 -6.52 -1.71
CA ASP A 68 11.47 -7.61 -2.52
C ASP A 68 10.29 -8.31 -1.83
N THR A 69 10.42 -8.59 -0.53
CA THR A 69 9.34 -9.18 0.29
C THR A 69 8.12 -8.26 0.32
N PHE A 70 8.32 -6.96 0.55
CA PHE A 70 7.23 -6.00 0.57
C PHE A 70 6.49 -5.92 -0.76
N ALA A 71 7.22 -5.94 -1.88
CA ALA A 71 6.63 -5.96 -3.21
C ALA A 71 5.85 -7.27 -3.47
N ALA A 72 6.50 -8.42 -3.26
CA ALA A 72 5.97 -9.72 -3.64
C ALA A 72 4.83 -10.21 -2.73
N ASP A 73 4.99 -10.05 -1.41
CA ASP A 73 4.12 -10.69 -0.42
C ASP A 73 3.06 -9.75 0.17
N PHE A 74 3.19 -8.43 -0.07
CA PHE A 74 2.24 -7.43 0.44
C PHE A 74 1.60 -6.60 -0.67
N ILE A 75 2.40 -5.96 -1.55
CA ILE A 75 1.85 -5.09 -2.60
C ILE A 75 1.09 -5.93 -3.65
N PHE A 76 1.70 -6.95 -4.21
CA PHE A 76 1.09 -7.72 -5.29
C PHE A 76 -0.19 -8.47 -4.86
N PRO A 77 -0.26 -9.15 -3.70
CA PRO A 77 -1.50 -9.72 -3.20
C PRO A 77 -2.61 -8.69 -2.98
N MET A 78 -2.28 -7.50 -2.50
CA MET A 78 -3.22 -6.38 -2.34
C MET A 78 -3.75 -5.89 -3.70
N ILE A 79 -2.87 -5.77 -4.72
CA ILE A 79 -3.27 -5.44 -6.10
C ILE A 79 -4.19 -6.51 -6.69
N GLN A 80 -3.86 -7.79 -6.54
CA GLN A 80 -4.71 -8.91 -6.98
C GLN A 80 -6.09 -8.88 -6.33
N ALA A 81 -6.17 -8.47 -5.07
CA ALA A 81 -7.45 -8.29 -4.38
C ALA A 81 -8.24 -7.07 -4.90
N GLY A 82 -7.61 -6.17 -5.67
CA GLY A 82 -8.20 -4.91 -6.06
C GLY A 82 -8.49 -4.00 -4.86
N ALA A 83 -7.71 -4.14 -3.77
CA ALA A 83 -8.05 -3.52 -2.50
C ALA A 83 -7.79 -2.01 -2.49
N ILE A 84 -8.87 -1.26 -2.35
CA ILE A 84 -8.86 0.21 -2.19
C ILE A 84 -9.74 0.54 -1.00
N TYR A 85 -9.17 1.20 0.02
CA TYR A 85 -9.93 1.65 1.18
C TYR A 85 -10.70 2.93 0.86
N GLU A 86 -12.01 2.92 1.19
CA GLU A 86 -12.94 4.03 0.94
C GLU A 86 -12.90 4.59 -0.49
N GLY A 87 -12.60 3.70 -1.46
CA GLY A 87 -12.62 4.02 -2.89
C GLY A 87 -11.44 4.82 -3.42
N GLN A 88 -10.44 5.15 -2.60
CA GLN A 88 -9.31 6.00 -2.99
C GLN A 88 -7.95 5.53 -2.47
N TYR A 89 -7.84 5.11 -1.20
CA TYR A 89 -6.57 4.84 -0.55
C TYR A 89 -6.03 3.44 -0.89
N LEU A 90 -4.83 3.37 -1.49
CA LEU A 90 -4.16 2.14 -1.90
C LEU A 90 -3.37 1.45 -0.77
N LEU A 91 -3.66 1.74 0.49
CA LEU A 91 -3.23 0.99 1.67
C LEU A 91 -1.71 0.92 1.93
N GLY A 92 -0.88 1.78 1.34
CA GLY A 92 0.59 1.67 1.40
C GLY A 92 1.16 1.62 2.82
N THR A 93 0.76 2.52 3.72
CA THR A 93 1.16 2.46 5.13
C THR A 93 0.55 1.24 5.83
N SER A 94 -0.68 0.86 5.46
CA SER A 94 -1.41 -0.23 6.10
C SER A 94 -0.78 -1.59 5.86
N ILE A 95 -0.16 -1.82 4.70
CA ILE A 95 0.55 -3.07 4.38
C ILE A 95 2.03 -3.03 4.74
N ALA A 96 2.64 -1.84 4.89
CA ALA A 96 4.03 -1.73 5.31
C ALA A 96 4.22 -2.15 6.78
N ARG A 97 3.29 -1.79 7.68
CA ARG A 97 3.41 -2.11 9.12
C ARG A 97 3.39 -3.61 9.41
N PRO A 98 2.52 -4.46 8.83
CA PRO A 98 2.62 -5.92 8.98
C PRO A 98 3.92 -6.49 8.39
N CYS A 99 4.42 -5.99 7.25
CA CYS A 99 5.72 -6.39 6.71
C CYS A 99 6.87 -6.08 7.69
N ILE A 100 6.90 -4.86 8.23
CA ILE A 100 7.89 -4.46 9.25
C ILE A 100 7.76 -5.32 10.50
N SER A 101 6.53 -5.61 10.97
CA SER A 101 6.27 -6.44 12.14
C SER A 101 6.79 -7.87 11.98
N GLU A 102 6.64 -8.45 10.79
CA GLU A 102 7.17 -9.79 10.49
C GLU A 102 8.69 -9.83 10.62
N GLY A 103 9.39 -8.84 10.06
CA GLY A 103 10.84 -8.70 10.23
C GLY A 103 11.26 -8.45 11.69
N MET A 104 10.52 -7.61 12.42
CA MET A 104 10.76 -7.37 13.85
C MET A 104 10.61 -8.65 14.68
N VAL A 105 9.57 -9.43 14.44
CA VAL A 105 9.35 -10.72 15.15
C VAL A 105 10.47 -11.69 14.84
N ARG A 106 10.88 -11.81 13.59
CA ARG A 106 12.03 -12.65 13.19
C ARG A 106 13.30 -12.22 13.94
N VAL A 107 13.63 -10.94 13.93
CA VAL A 107 14.81 -10.40 14.62
C VAL A 107 14.71 -10.58 16.14
N ALA A 108 13.52 -10.42 16.73
CA ALA A 108 13.31 -10.65 18.16
C ALA A 108 13.58 -12.11 18.51
N ARG A 109 13.08 -13.08 17.74
CA ARG A 109 13.35 -14.52 17.91
C ARG A 109 14.83 -14.86 17.77
N GLU A 110 15.49 -14.37 16.72
CA GLU A 110 16.91 -14.62 16.46
C GLU A 110 17.85 -14.08 17.57
N ASN A 111 17.46 -12.99 18.23
CA ASN A 111 18.25 -12.36 19.28
C ASN A 111 17.76 -12.72 20.69
N GLY A 112 16.74 -13.55 20.84
CA GLY A 112 16.18 -13.95 22.16
C GLY A 112 15.62 -12.74 22.91
N ALA A 113 14.91 -11.83 22.22
CA ALA A 113 14.29 -10.68 22.84
C ALA A 113 12.97 -11.06 23.55
N ASP A 114 12.74 -10.44 24.71
CA ASP A 114 11.55 -10.65 25.52
C ASP A 114 10.39 -9.78 25.06
N ALA A 115 10.72 -8.64 24.43
CA ALA A 115 9.73 -7.64 24.03
C ALA A 115 10.06 -6.98 22.69
N ILE A 116 8.99 -6.47 22.04
CA ILE A 116 9.03 -5.59 20.88
C ILE A 116 8.43 -4.25 21.29
N ALA A 117 9.01 -3.14 20.81
CA ALA A 117 8.51 -1.80 21.09
C ALA A 117 8.34 -0.99 19.80
N HIS A 118 7.37 -0.08 19.79
CA HIS A 118 7.16 0.89 18.70
C HIS A 118 6.89 2.31 19.22
N GLY A 119 7.22 3.30 18.39
CA GLY A 119 7.02 4.72 18.68
C GLY A 119 5.70 5.29 18.12
N ALA A 120 4.78 4.47 17.64
CA ALA A 120 3.51 4.95 17.13
C ALA A 120 2.66 5.60 18.23
N THR A 121 2.06 6.76 17.91
CA THR A 121 1.24 7.52 18.86
C THR A 121 -0.11 6.82 19.14
N GLY A 122 -0.70 7.07 20.31
CA GLY A 122 -2.00 6.52 20.70
C GLY A 122 -3.21 7.02 19.90
N LYS A 123 -3.02 7.96 18.98
CA LYS A 123 -4.07 8.52 18.11
C LYS A 123 -4.06 7.96 16.68
N GLY A 124 -2.96 7.31 16.27
CA GLY A 124 -2.79 6.77 14.92
C GLY A 124 -3.22 5.31 14.81
N ASN A 125 -3.45 4.85 13.57
CA ASN A 125 -3.73 3.45 13.26
C ASN A 125 -2.49 2.56 13.39
N ASP A 126 -1.29 3.10 13.27
CA ASP A 126 -0.05 2.34 13.20
C ASP A 126 0.23 1.52 14.47
N GLN A 127 -0.13 2.05 15.64
CA GLN A 127 -0.06 1.28 16.88
C GLN A 127 -0.88 -0.01 16.80
N VAL A 128 -2.09 0.08 16.23
CA VAL A 128 -2.98 -1.09 16.08
C VAL A 128 -2.37 -2.09 15.11
N ARG A 129 -1.83 -1.62 14.00
CA ARG A 129 -1.20 -2.46 12.95
C ARG A 129 0.01 -3.22 13.48
N PHE A 130 0.92 -2.55 14.21
CA PHE A 130 2.07 -3.19 14.84
C PHE A 130 1.66 -4.23 15.86
N GLU A 131 0.73 -3.89 16.74
CA GLU A 131 0.34 -4.76 17.85
C GLU A 131 -0.46 -5.97 17.40
N LEU A 132 -1.44 -5.81 16.50
CA LEU A 132 -2.21 -6.93 15.96
C LEU A 132 -1.33 -7.87 15.13
N SER A 133 -0.39 -7.32 14.35
CA SER A 133 0.56 -8.13 13.59
C SER A 133 1.48 -8.94 14.52
N THR A 134 2.06 -8.28 15.53
CA THR A 134 2.91 -8.97 16.51
C THR A 134 2.14 -10.00 17.32
N ALA A 135 0.92 -9.70 17.77
CA ALA A 135 0.08 -10.63 18.50
C ALA A 135 -0.27 -11.89 17.69
N SER A 136 -0.45 -11.73 16.37
CA SER A 136 -0.72 -12.84 15.46
C SER A 136 0.52 -13.71 15.21
N LEU A 137 1.71 -13.09 15.08
CA LEU A 137 2.96 -13.77 14.72
C LEU A 137 3.72 -14.34 15.93
N ALA A 138 3.62 -13.64 17.06
CA ALA A 138 4.39 -13.97 18.28
C ALA A 138 3.61 -13.61 19.55
N PRO A 139 2.56 -14.37 19.90
CA PRO A 139 1.68 -14.08 21.04
C PRO A 139 2.38 -14.16 22.40
N ASP A 140 3.57 -14.73 22.46
CA ASP A 140 4.42 -14.87 23.65
C ASP A 140 5.43 -13.73 23.84
N ILE A 141 5.61 -12.84 22.84
CA ILE A 141 6.48 -11.66 22.94
C ILE A 141 5.66 -10.46 23.48
N GLU A 142 6.20 -9.81 24.53
CA GLU A 142 5.53 -8.65 25.11
C GLU A 142 5.62 -7.44 24.17
N MET A 143 4.50 -6.72 24.00
CA MET A 143 4.45 -5.48 23.21
C MET A 143 4.53 -4.26 24.13
N ILE A 144 5.51 -3.40 23.89
CA ILE A 144 5.71 -2.15 24.60
C ILE A 144 5.29 -0.98 23.71
N ALA A 145 4.27 -0.24 24.13
CA ALA A 145 3.77 0.97 23.47
C ALA A 145 3.93 2.18 24.41
N PRO A 146 5.09 2.86 24.43
CA PRO A 146 5.42 3.93 25.39
C PRO A 146 4.40 5.06 25.40
N TRP A 147 3.90 5.51 24.23
CA TRP A 147 2.89 6.57 24.14
C TRP A 147 1.57 6.26 24.87
N ARG A 148 1.30 5.01 25.23
CA ARG A 148 0.13 4.64 26.05
C ARG A 148 0.50 4.46 27.53
N GLN A 149 1.77 4.48 27.90
CA GLN A 149 2.19 4.41 29.29
C GLN A 149 2.16 5.80 29.94
N GLN A 150 1.54 5.89 31.12
CA GLN A 150 1.41 7.18 31.84
C GLN A 150 2.78 7.79 32.14
N ARG A 151 3.72 6.99 32.63
CA ARG A 151 5.11 7.45 32.95
C ARG A 151 5.82 8.09 31.75
N PHE A 152 5.58 7.59 30.51
CA PHE A 152 6.16 8.17 29.32
C PHE A 152 5.49 9.51 28.98
N ARG A 153 4.15 9.58 29.02
CA ARG A 153 3.42 10.82 28.75
C ARG A 153 3.65 11.91 29.80
N ASP A 154 3.87 11.54 31.06
CA ASP A 154 4.22 12.50 32.12
C ASP A 154 5.60 13.11 31.89
N GLN A 155 6.55 12.32 31.37
CA GLN A 155 7.89 12.77 31.05
C GLN A 155 7.94 13.55 29.73
N PHE A 156 7.12 13.16 28.74
CA PHE A 156 7.08 13.75 27.41
C PHE A 156 5.67 14.21 27.04
N PRO A 157 5.15 15.29 27.64
CA PRO A 157 3.85 15.84 27.29
C PRO A 157 3.82 16.43 25.87
N GLY A 158 5.00 16.77 25.30
CA GLY A 158 5.13 17.31 23.95
C GLY A 158 6.51 17.16 23.35
N ARG A 159 6.66 17.73 22.15
CA ARG A 159 7.92 17.67 21.37
C ARG A 159 9.06 18.45 22.04
N ALA A 160 8.76 19.52 22.78
CA ALA A 160 9.76 20.34 23.45
C ALA A 160 10.53 19.52 24.49
N GLU A 161 9.82 18.79 25.34
CA GLU A 161 10.42 17.95 26.39
C GLU A 161 11.26 16.80 25.79
N MET A 162 10.86 16.30 24.62
CA MET A 162 11.68 15.32 23.89
C MET A 162 13.00 15.93 23.36
N ILE A 163 12.96 17.17 22.89
CA ILE A 163 14.15 17.89 22.43
C ILE A 163 15.09 18.16 23.61
N ASP A 164 14.55 18.60 24.75
CA ASP A 164 15.33 18.83 25.97
C ASP A 164 15.98 17.53 26.45
N TYR A 165 15.23 16.45 26.51
CA TYR A 165 15.76 15.12 26.86
C TYR A 165 16.84 14.65 25.88
N ALA A 166 16.64 14.86 24.58
CA ALA A 166 17.63 14.51 23.58
C ALA A 166 18.93 15.29 23.77
N ALA A 167 18.85 16.58 24.14
CA ALA A 167 20.01 17.41 24.45
C ALA A 167 20.72 16.92 25.72
N GLU A 168 20.00 16.60 26.79
CA GLU A 168 20.57 16.09 28.06
C GLU A 168 21.31 14.75 27.88
N HIS A 169 20.81 13.90 26.97
CA HIS A 169 21.36 12.56 26.69
C HIS A 169 22.32 12.53 25.50
N ASN A 170 22.66 13.69 24.92
CA ASN A 170 23.51 13.83 23.72
C ASN A 170 22.99 13.03 22.52
N ILE A 171 21.68 12.90 22.39
CA ILE A 171 21.04 12.23 21.24
C ILE A 171 21.14 13.17 20.03
N PRO A 172 21.75 12.73 18.90
CA PRO A 172 21.88 13.58 17.72
C PRO A 172 20.52 13.80 17.08
N VAL A 173 19.95 14.99 17.26
CA VAL A 173 18.72 15.43 16.61
C VAL A 173 19.10 16.33 15.45
N GLN A 174 18.77 15.93 14.23
CA GLN A 174 18.87 16.85 13.11
C GLN A 174 17.84 17.98 13.32
N ALA A 175 18.31 19.23 13.32
CA ALA A 175 17.44 20.39 13.23
C ALA A 175 16.81 20.39 11.82
N SER A 176 15.77 19.57 11.61
CA SER A 176 15.01 19.65 10.38
C SER A 176 14.26 20.98 10.35
N ALA A 177 14.36 21.71 9.25
CA ALA A 177 13.44 22.79 8.97
C ALA A 177 12.03 22.28 9.29
N LYS A 178 11.26 23.09 10.05
CA LYS A 178 9.95 22.70 10.58
C LYS A 178 9.02 22.46 9.37
N LYS A 179 8.99 21.21 8.86
CA LYS A 179 7.96 20.84 7.87
C LYS A 179 6.62 21.03 8.56
N SER A 180 5.69 21.67 7.83
CA SER A 180 4.35 21.95 8.35
C SER A 180 3.43 20.74 8.34
N TYR A 181 3.93 19.56 7.98
CA TYR A 181 3.22 18.26 7.89
C TYR A 181 4.17 17.09 8.19
N SER A 182 3.62 15.94 8.52
CA SER A 182 4.34 14.65 8.65
C SER A 182 4.35 13.91 7.32
N MET A 183 5.41 13.13 7.08
CA MET A 183 5.58 12.33 5.87
C MET A 183 5.97 10.90 6.25
N ASP A 184 5.41 9.89 5.57
CA ASP A 184 5.80 8.48 5.64
C ASP A 184 5.92 7.92 4.22
N ARG A 185 7.06 7.28 3.92
CA ARG A 185 7.40 6.80 2.58
C ARG A 185 7.71 5.31 2.58
N ASN A 186 7.26 4.63 1.54
CA ASN A 186 7.67 3.26 1.21
C ASN A 186 7.61 3.05 -0.32
N LEU A 187 7.91 1.83 -0.77
CA LEU A 187 7.93 1.48 -2.20
C LEU A 187 6.60 1.75 -2.92
N LEU A 188 5.46 1.57 -2.25
CA LEU A 188 4.14 1.75 -2.87
C LEU A 188 3.73 3.21 -2.93
N HIS A 189 4.00 4.00 -1.86
CA HIS A 189 3.49 5.37 -1.76
C HIS A 189 4.30 6.30 -0.84
N ILE A 190 3.94 7.57 -0.88
CA ILE A 190 4.18 8.53 0.20
C ILE A 190 2.83 9.00 0.73
N SER A 191 2.72 9.13 2.07
CA SER A 191 1.61 9.80 2.74
C SER A 191 2.07 11.09 3.40
N PHE A 192 1.21 12.11 3.35
CA PHE A 192 1.37 13.39 4.03
C PHE A 192 0.16 13.63 4.92
N GLU A 193 0.40 14.00 6.17
CA GLU A 193 -0.66 14.26 7.14
C GLU A 193 -0.23 15.28 8.22
N SER A 194 -1.18 15.73 9.03
CA SER A 194 -0.96 16.62 10.17
C SER A 194 -0.62 18.08 9.79
N GLY A 195 -0.49 18.94 10.81
CA GLY A 195 -0.13 20.34 10.64
C GLY A 195 -1.14 21.12 9.81
N VAL A 196 -0.69 21.79 8.76
CA VAL A 196 -1.57 22.58 7.87
C VAL A 196 -2.62 21.73 7.16
N LEU A 197 -2.35 20.43 6.96
CA LEU A 197 -3.26 19.50 6.30
C LEU A 197 -4.44 19.08 7.19
N GLU A 198 -4.44 19.40 8.48
CA GLU A 198 -5.58 19.17 9.39
C GLU A 198 -6.80 20.04 9.03
N ASP A 199 -6.60 21.16 8.33
CA ASP A 199 -7.67 21.93 7.75
C ASP A 199 -8.09 21.32 6.40
N PRO A 200 -9.29 20.72 6.27
CA PRO A 200 -9.72 20.12 5.01
C PRO A 200 -10.00 21.13 3.89
N TRP A 201 -10.02 22.44 4.20
CA TRP A 201 -10.16 23.52 3.23
C TRP A 201 -8.80 24.05 2.72
N TYR A 202 -7.70 23.65 3.34
CA TYR A 202 -6.36 24.07 2.92
C TYR A 202 -6.03 23.51 1.54
N ASP A 203 -5.65 24.39 0.59
CA ASP A 203 -5.24 24.00 -0.76
C ASP A 203 -3.78 23.52 -0.77
N ALA A 204 -3.60 22.22 -0.75
CA ALA A 204 -2.28 21.58 -0.83
C ALA A 204 -1.73 21.45 -2.26
N THR A 205 -2.44 21.97 -3.27
CA THR A 205 -1.99 21.99 -4.67
C THR A 205 -1.31 23.31 -5.05
N GLY A 206 -1.32 24.29 -4.14
CA GLY A 206 -0.76 25.61 -4.35
C GLY A 206 0.77 25.65 -4.47
N GLU A 207 1.32 26.78 -4.94
CA GLU A 207 2.76 26.97 -5.12
C GLU A 207 3.58 26.78 -3.83
N VAL A 208 2.99 27.08 -2.67
CA VAL A 208 3.66 26.96 -1.35
C VAL A 208 3.98 25.50 -1.00
N ASP A 209 3.15 24.55 -1.46
CA ASP A 209 3.29 23.12 -1.16
C ASP A 209 3.76 22.30 -2.36
N ARG A 210 4.21 22.95 -3.42
CA ARG A 210 4.74 22.27 -4.63
C ARG A 210 5.83 21.27 -4.27
N ASP A 211 6.71 21.61 -3.33
CA ASP A 211 7.83 20.79 -2.87
C ASP A 211 7.38 19.66 -1.92
N MET A 212 6.11 19.58 -1.57
CA MET A 212 5.56 18.46 -0.79
C MET A 212 5.59 17.18 -1.62
N TYR A 213 5.17 17.28 -2.89
CA TYR A 213 5.10 16.13 -3.79
C TYR A 213 6.50 15.78 -4.31
N VAL A 214 6.97 14.58 -3.99
CA VAL A 214 8.35 14.13 -4.30
C VAL A 214 8.40 12.90 -5.21
N LEU A 215 7.29 12.15 -5.37
CA LEU A 215 7.22 11.03 -6.30
C LEU A 215 6.66 11.42 -7.67
N SER A 216 5.88 12.49 -7.74
CA SER A 216 5.20 12.87 -8.96
C SER A 216 5.31 14.38 -9.24
N VAL A 217 5.42 14.74 -10.51
CA VAL A 217 5.25 16.14 -10.98
C VAL A 217 3.76 16.50 -10.97
N SER A 218 3.43 17.80 -10.99
CA SER A 218 2.03 18.19 -11.21
C SER A 218 1.58 17.80 -12.63
N PRO A 219 0.28 17.51 -12.85
CA PRO A 219 -0.23 17.24 -14.19
C PRO A 219 0.06 18.37 -15.21
N GLU A 220 0.15 19.63 -14.75
CA GLU A 220 0.50 20.79 -15.57
C GLU A 220 1.95 20.75 -16.05
N GLU A 221 2.86 20.22 -15.21
CA GLU A 221 4.29 20.10 -15.49
C GLU A 221 4.67 18.78 -16.17
N ALA A 222 3.72 17.83 -16.24
CA ALA A 222 3.92 16.55 -16.91
C ALA A 222 4.11 16.74 -18.42
N PRO A 223 4.84 15.82 -19.12
CA PRO A 223 5.10 15.91 -20.55
C PRO A 223 3.84 16.12 -21.39
N ASP A 224 3.97 16.95 -22.44
CA ASP A 224 2.88 17.17 -23.42
C ASP A 224 2.69 15.99 -24.37
N GLU A 225 3.69 15.11 -24.48
CA GLU A 225 3.60 13.89 -25.27
C GLU A 225 3.19 12.70 -24.39
N PRO A 226 2.20 11.91 -24.82
CA PRO A 226 1.80 10.71 -24.10
C PRO A 226 2.85 9.60 -24.23
N GLU A 227 2.95 8.76 -23.23
CA GLU A 227 3.83 7.58 -23.21
C GLU A 227 3.02 6.29 -23.18
N TYR A 228 3.34 5.34 -24.07
CA TYR A 228 2.69 4.03 -24.09
C TYR A 228 3.49 3.03 -23.28
N LEU A 229 2.79 2.30 -22.41
CA LEU A 229 3.34 1.25 -21.58
C LEU A 229 2.55 -0.03 -21.79
N GLN A 230 3.23 -1.15 -21.94
CA GLN A 230 2.64 -2.47 -21.98
C GLN A 230 3.06 -3.27 -20.75
N LEU A 231 2.10 -3.91 -20.10
CA LEU A 231 2.28 -4.75 -18.92
C LEU A 231 1.95 -6.20 -19.30
N LEU A 232 2.86 -7.13 -18.98
CA LEU A 232 2.68 -8.56 -19.16
C LEU A 232 2.28 -9.20 -17.83
N PHE A 233 1.13 -9.88 -17.82
CA PHE A 233 0.59 -10.55 -16.64
C PHE A 233 0.67 -12.07 -16.76
N GLU A 234 1.02 -12.73 -15.66
CA GLU A 234 0.90 -14.16 -15.46
C GLU A 234 0.22 -14.43 -14.11
N LYS A 235 -0.95 -15.09 -14.13
CA LYS A 235 -1.74 -15.43 -12.92
C LYS A 235 -1.93 -14.26 -11.97
N GLY A 236 -2.27 -13.09 -12.51
CA GLY A 236 -2.51 -11.86 -11.75
C GLY A 236 -1.26 -11.07 -11.37
N ASN A 237 -0.06 -11.59 -11.61
CA ASN A 237 1.19 -10.88 -11.35
C ASN A 237 1.69 -10.19 -12.62
N CYS A 238 2.08 -8.93 -12.52
CA CYS A 238 2.83 -8.27 -13.57
C CYS A 238 4.28 -8.76 -13.52
N ILE A 239 4.72 -9.45 -14.58
CA ILE A 239 6.04 -10.08 -14.66
C ILE A 239 6.97 -9.39 -15.65
N GLY A 240 6.46 -8.45 -16.44
CA GLY A 240 7.26 -7.75 -17.44
C GLY A 240 6.63 -6.48 -17.94
N LEU A 241 7.49 -5.56 -18.39
CA LEU A 241 7.11 -4.25 -18.92
C LEU A 241 7.77 -4.01 -20.28
N ALA A 242 7.04 -3.31 -21.17
CA ALA A 242 7.59 -2.83 -22.44
C ALA A 242 7.14 -1.38 -22.67
N ALA A 243 8.10 -0.52 -22.99
CA ALA A 243 7.90 0.88 -23.35
C ALA A 243 9.02 1.31 -24.30
N ASP A 244 8.79 2.37 -25.07
CA ASP A 244 9.85 2.98 -25.86
C ASP A 244 10.95 3.51 -24.92
N GLY A 245 12.22 3.26 -25.25
CA GLY A 245 13.33 3.68 -24.40
C GLY A 245 13.46 2.94 -23.06
N MET A 246 13.02 1.67 -22.98
CA MET A 246 13.05 0.89 -21.73
C MET A 246 14.45 0.81 -21.10
N GLU A 247 15.52 0.79 -21.90
CA GLU A 247 16.89 0.77 -21.39
C GLU A 247 17.26 2.09 -20.69
N GLU A 248 16.86 3.22 -21.24
CA GLU A 248 17.03 4.54 -20.63
C GLU A 248 16.21 4.70 -19.35
N ILE A 249 14.99 4.12 -19.33
CA ILE A 249 14.14 4.08 -18.13
C ILE A 249 14.84 3.30 -17.02
N LEU A 250 15.32 2.09 -17.31
CA LEU A 250 16.05 1.27 -16.34
C LEU A 250 17.30 1.95 -15.79
N ASN A 251 18.07 2.61 -16.66
CA ASN A 251 19.23 3.39 -16.26
C ASN A 251 18.85 4.57 -15.35
N SER A 252 17.74 5.22 -15.61
CA SER A 252 17.23 6.33 -14.80
C SER A 252 16.72 5.87 -13.43
N VAL A 253 16.11 4.69 -13.35
CA VAL A 253 15.66 4.06 -12.09
C VAL A 253 16.86 3.57 -11.26
N GLY A 254 17.87 2.99 -11.89
CA GLY A 254 19.21 2.73 -11.38
C GLY A 254 19.38 1.42 -10.59
N ASP A 255 18.44 1.06 -9.73
CA ASP A 255 18.55 -0.08 -8.80
C ASP A 255 17.68 -1.30 -9.19
N VAL A 256 17.37 -1.44 -10.47
CA VAL A 256 16.57 -2.52 -11.02
C VAL A 256 17.39 -3.40 -11.93
N THR A 257 17.40 -4.71 -11.65
CA THR A 257 18.08 -5.70 -12.49
C THR A 257 17.04 -6.52 -13.26
N PRO A 258 17.04 -6.47 -14.61
CA PRO A 258 16.19 -7.33 -15.42
C PRO A 258 16.47 -8.82 -15.19
N GLN A 259 15.41 -9.63 -15.12
CA GLN A 259 15.49 -11.09 -15.01
C GLN A 259 15.60 -11.80 -16.37
N GLY A 260 15.36 -11.08 -17.47
CA GLY A 260 15.38 -11.60 -18.83
C GLY A 260 14.51 -10.80 -19.78
N ARG A 261 14.17 -11.40 -20.91
CA ARG A 261 13.26 -10.83 -21.92
C ARG A 261 12.29 -11.89 -22.42
N GLU A 262 11.07 -11.47 -22.72
CA GLU A 262 10.07 -12.24 -23.45
C GLU A 262 9.48 -11.37 -24.56
N GLY A 263 9.87 -11.61 -25.82
CA GLY A 263 9.56 -10.71 -26.92
C GLY A 263 10.08 -9.30 -26.67
N ASP A 264 9.19 -8.33 -26.69
CA ASP A 264 9.50 -6.91 -26.42
C ASP A 264 9.54 -6.59 -24.92
N TYR A 265 9.12 -7.53 -24.05
CA TYR A 265 9.03 -7.32 -22.62
C TYR A 265 10.37 -7.51 -21.92
N THR A 266 10.74 -6.58 -21.05
CA THR A 266 11.76 -6.76 -20.03
C THR A 266 11.11 -7.42 -18.81
N LEU A 267 11.57 -8.62 -18.46
CA LEU A 267 11.08 -9.35 -17.29
C LEU A 267 11.71 -8.79 -16.02
N LEU A 268 10.88 -8.56 -15.02
CA LEU A 268 11.24 -7.90 -13.75
C LEU A 268 10.64 -8.67 -12.57
N ASN A 269 11.34 -8.64 -11.42
CA ASN A 269 10.73 -9.04 -10.16
C ASN A 269 9.70 -7.99 -9.70
N PRO A 270 8.85 -8.28 -8.71
CA PRO A 270 7.84 -7.36 -8.20
C PRO A 270 8.39 -5.98 -7.78
N TYR A 271 9.58 -5.96 -7.14
CA TYR A 271 10.26 -4.71 -6.80
C TYR A 271 10.60 -3.88 -8.04
N GLY A 272 11.23 -4.50 -9.05
CA GLY A 272 11.59 -3.83 -10.30
C GLY A 272 10.37 -3.30 -11.05
N VAL A 273 9.27 -4.05 -11.09
CA VAL A 273 8.00 -3.58 -11.66
C VAL A 273 7.55 -2.31 -10.95
N MET A 274 7.48 -2.31 -9.62
CA MET A 274 7.05 -1.14 -8.84
C MET A 274 7.96 0.07 -9.06
N ARG A 275 9.27 -0.12 -9.10
CA ARG A 275 10.27 0.95 -9.32
C ARG A 275 10.06 1.63 -10.68
N VAL A 276 9.93 0.83 -11.75
CA VAL A 276 9.70 1.35 -13.10
C VAL A 276 8.35 2.05 -13.20
N LEU A 277 7.30 1.45 -12.63
CA LEU A 277 5.96 2.07 -12.65
C LEU A 277 5.89 3.36 -11.83
N ASN A 278 6.59 3.43 -10.69
CA ASN A 278 6.70 4.67 -9.91
C ASN A 278 7.39 5.78 -10.69
N PHE A 279 8.48 5.45 -11.40
CA PHE A 279 9.20 6.41 -12.24
C PHE A 279 8.31 6.94 -13.37
N LEU A 280 7.67 6.07 -14.13
CA LEU A 280 6.80 6.45 -15.24
C LEU A 280 5.54 7.20 -14.76
N GLY A 281 4.89 6.68 -13.71
CA GLY A 281 3.69 7.32 -13.15
C GLY A 281 4.02 8.70 -12.55
N GLY A 282 5.16 8.82 -11.86
CA GLY A 282 5.64 10.08 -11.31
C GLY A 282 5.92 11.13 -12.40
N LYS A 283 6.60 10.73 -13.48
CA LYS A 283 6.87 11.56 -14.66
C LYS A 283 5.57 12.14 -15.28
N HIS A 284 4.49 11.38 -15.24
CA HIS A 284 3.19 11.77 -15.81
C HIS A 284 2.19 12.33 -14.77
N GLY A 285 2.62 12.60 -13.53
CA GLY A 285 1.76 13.19 -12.50
C GLY A 285 0.61 12.29 -12.03
N ILE A 286 0.78 10.97 -12.12
CA ILE A 286 -0.24 9.98 -11.78
C ILE A 286 -0.22 9.65 -10.29
N GLY A 287 -1.41 9.37 -9.72
CA GLY A 287 -1.55 8.76 -8.39
C GLY A 287 -1.54 9.74 -7.23
N ARG A 288 -1.83 11.03 -7.43
CA ARG A 288 -2.06 12.00 -6.36
C ARG A 288 -3.49 11.88 -5.84
N ILE A 289 -3.65 11.77 -4.53
CA ILE A 289 -4.94 11.58 -3.87
C ILE A 289 -4.98 12.48 -2.64
N ASP A 290 -6.08 13.21 -2.46
CA ASP A 290 -6.41 13.98 -1.26
C ASP A 290 -7.74 13.49 -0.75
N MET A 291 -7.79 12.93 0.46
CA MET A 291 -9.01 12.38 1.01
C MET A 291 -9.14 12.58 2.51
N VAL A 292 -10.38 12.58 2.97
CA VAL A 292 -10.72 12.49 4.41
C VAL A 292 -11.19 11.07 4.68
N GLU A 293 -10.34 10.29 5.34
CA GLU A 293 -10.57 8.88 5.67
C GLU A 293 -11.10 8.67 7.08
N ASN A 294 -11.74 7.53 7.33
CA ASN A 294 -12.17 7.13 8.66
C ASN A 294 -11.13 6.21 9.30
N ARG A 295 -10.41 6.71 10.32
CA ARG A 295 -9.45 5.91 11.08
C ARG A 295 -10.14 4.84 11.92
N PHE A 296 -9.51 3.70 12.09
CA PHE A 296 -10.03 2.58 12.90
C PHE A 296 -10.27 2.99 14.36
N VAL A 297 -9.47 3.90 14.88
CA VAL A 297 -9.64 4.48 16.23
C VAL A 297 -10.84 5.45 16.36
N GLY A 298 -11.65 5.62 15.31
CA GLY A 298 -12.95 6.28 15.37
C GLY A 298 -12.98 7.77 15.01
N MET A 299 -11.90 8.31 14.43
CA MET A 299 -11.85 9.72 13.99
C MET A 299 -11.68 9.83 12.48
N LYS A 300 -12.10 10.96 11.91
CA LYS A 300 -11.77 11.35 10.55
C LYS A 300 -10.40 12.01 10.51
N SER A 301 -9.63 11.74 9.46
CA SER A 301 -8.32 12.35 9.24
C SER A 301 -8.13 12.61 7.77
N ARG A 302 -7.60 13.78 7.40
CA ARG A 302 -7.17 14.04 6.04
C ARG A 302 -5.78 13.48 5.81
N GLY A 303 -5.62 12.77 4.70
CA GLY A 303 -4.35 12.28 4.19
C GLY A 303 -4.19 12.65 2.72
N ILE A 304 -2.98 13.04 2.34
CA ILE A 304 -2.59 13.24 0.94
C ILE A 304 -1.59 12.16 0.59
N TYR A 305 -1.74 11.56 -0.58
CA TYR A 305 -0.96 10.41 -1.00
C TYR A 305 -0.42 10.59 -2.41
N GLU A 306 0.79 10.06 -2.64
CA GLU A 306 1.32 9.82 -3.98
C GLU A 306 1.52 8.32 -4.16
N THR A 307 0.82 7.71 -5.11
CA THR A 307 0.84 6.27 -5.37
C THR A 307 0.95 5.98 -6.86
N PRO A 308 1.99 6.50 -7.55
CA PRO A 308 2.04 6.49 -9.01
C PRO A 308 2.04 5.08 -9.62
N GLY A 309 2.97 4.24 -9.22
CA GLY A 309 3.10 2.88 -9.77
C GLY A 309 1.96 1.95 -9.36
N GLY A 310 1.52 2.06 -8.10
CA GLY A 310 0.38 1.28 -7.61
C GLY A 310 -0.91 1.59 -8.37
N THR A 311 -1.15 2.85 -8.72
CA THR A 311 -2.32 3.26 -9.51
C THR A 311 -2.28 2.68 -10.92
N ILE A 312 -1.11 2.73 -11.59
CA ILE A 312 -0.96 2.13 -12.94
C ILE A 312 -1.17 0.61 -12.88
N LEU A 313 -0.54 -0.06 -11.91
CA LEU A 313 -0.60 -1.51 -11.78
C LEU A 313 -2.02 -2.01 -11.50
N LEU A 314 -2.73 -1.34 -10.58
CA LEU A 314 -4.11 -1.67 -10.22
C LEU A 314 -5.06 -1.51 -11.42
N GLU A 315 -4.96 -0.41 -12.15
CA GLU A 315 -5.79 -0.14 -13.33
C GLU A 315 -5.53 -1.17 -14.44
N ALA A 316 -4.26 -1.43 -14.76
CA ALA A 316 -3.90 -2.43 -15.77
C ALA A 316 -4.34 -3.84 -15.37
N HIS A 317 -4.17 -4.22 -14.09
CA HIS A 317 -4.61 -5.50 -13.56
C HIS A 317 -6.14 -5.67 -13.73
N ARG A 318 -6.92 -4.65 -13.36
CA ARG A 318 -8.39 -4.66 -13.54
C ARG A 318 -8.81 -4.84 -14.98
N HIS A 319 -8.06 -4.28 -15.93
CA HIS A 319 -8.33 -4.48 -17.36
C HIS A 319 -8.02 -5.91 -17.82
N MET A 320 -7.02 -6.58 -17.27
CA MET A 320 -6.76 -7.99 -17.59
C MET A 320 -7.85 -8.89 -17.00
N GLU A 321 -8.28 -8.65 -15.76
CA GLU A 321 -9.37 -9.37 -15.12
C GLU A 321 -10.67 -9.28 -15.92
N SER A 322 -11.01 -8.10 -16.43
CA SER A 322 -12.23 -7.88 -17.21
C SER A 322 -12.32 -8.73 -18.49
N LEU A 323 -11.17 -9.23 -18.96
CA LEU A 323 -11.07 -10.06 -20.15
C LEU A 323 -11.08 -11.56 -19.82
N THR A 324 -10.59 -11.95 -18.66
CA THR A 324 -10.20 -13.34 -18.36
C THR A 324 -10.94 -13.98 -17.19
N VAL A 325 -11.55 -13.18 -16.31
CA VAL A 325 -12.28 -13.70 -15.14
C VAL A 325 -13.75 -13.88 -15.48
N ASP A 326 -14.33 -15.03 -15.09
CA ASP A 326 -15.76 -15.27 -15.22
C ASP A 326 -16.60 -14.20 -14.51
N ARG A 327 -17.72 -13.81 -15.12
CA ARG A 327 -18.61 -12.75 -14.63
C ARG A 327 -19.04 -12.94 -13.17
N GLU A 328 -19.50 -14.13 -12.83
CA GLU A 328 -20.05 -14.40 -11.50
C GLU A 328 -18.93 -14.42 -10.43
N VAL A 329 -17.76 -14.98 -10.77
CA VAL A 329 -16.56 -14.94 -9.92
C VAL A 329 -16.13 -13.50 -9.67
N MET A 330 -16.11 -12.66 -10.71
CA MET A 330 -15.75 -11.25 -10.62
C MET A 330 -16.73 -10.48 -9.73
N HIS A 331 -18.03 -10.69 -9.87
CA HIS A 331 -19.05 -10.04 -9.04
C HIS A 331 -18.94 -10.44 -7.55
N ILE A 332 -18.70 -11.73 -7.27
CA ILE A 332 -18.49 -12.21 -5.90
C ILE A 332 -17.26 -11.52 -5.30
N ARG A 333 -16.14 -11.54 -6.01
CA ARG A 333 -14.90 -10.92 -5.55
C ARG A 333 -15.05 -9.42 -5.33
N ASP A 334 -15.64 -8.70 -6.27
CA ASP A 334 -15.87 -7.26 -6.18
C ASP A 334 -16.74 -6.89 -4.95
N GLY A 335 -17.69 -7.74 -4.60
CA GLY A 335 -18.46 -7.59 -3.38
C GLY A 335 -17.65 -7.73 -2.09
N LEU A 336 -16.50 -8.39 -2.14
CA LEU A 336 -15.62 -8.63 -0.98
C LEU A 336 -14.45 -7.63 -0.88
N ILE A 337 -14.17 -6.86 -1.93
CA ILE A 337 -13.09 -5.85 -1.93
C ILE A 337 -13.17 -4.89 -0.74
N PRO A 338 -14.34 -4.29 -0.40
CA PRO A 338 -14.43 -3.37 0.72
C PRO A 338 -14.09 -4.01 2.07
N GLU A 339 -14.48 -5.28 2.27
CA GLU A 339 -14.17 -6.01 3.50
C GLU A 339 -12.68 -6.36 3.57
N TYR A 340 -12.08 -6.84 2.48
CA TYR A 340 -10.65 -7.06 2.39
C TYR A 340 -9.87 -5.78 2.69
N ALA A 341 -10.20 -4.67 2.04
CA ALA A 341 -9.55 -3.37 2.25
C ALA A 341 -9.69 -2.88 3.69
N LYS A 342 -10.86 -3.06 4.31
CA LYS A 342 -11.12 -2.71 5.71
C LYS A 342 -10.25 -3.54 6.67
N LEU A 343 -10.15 -4.84 6.46
CA LEU A 343 -9.29 -5.71 7.27
C LEU A 343 -7.83 -5.25 7.21
N VAL A 344 -7.30 -5.02 6.01
CA VAL A 344 -5.95 -4.52 5.80
C VAL A 344 -5.74 -3.15 6.46
N TYR A 345 -6.65 -2.21 6.23
CA TYR A 345 -6.59 -0.87 6.81
C TYR A 345 -6.53 -0.90 8.34
N ASN A 346 -7.32 -1.78 8.95
CA ASN A 346 -7.45 -1.93 10.39
C ASN A 346 -6.31 -2.75 11.05
N GLY A 347 -5.36 -3.30 10.29
CA GLY A 347 -4.20 -4.03 10.81
C GLY A 347 -4.39 -5.54 10.93
N PHE A 348 -5.42 -6.11 10.31
CA PHE A 348 -5.74 -7.56 10.33
C PHE A 348 -5.08 -8.32 9.17
N TRP A 349 -3.85 -7.95 8.78
CA TRP A 349 -3.15 -8.63 7.67
C TRP A 349 -2.98 -10.13 7.92
N PHE A 350 -2.61 -10.53 9.14
CA PHE A 350 -2.40 -11.93 9.52
C PHE A 350 -3.65 -12.59 10.15
N ALA A 351 -4.83 -11.99 10.00
CA ALA A 351 -6.06 -12.56 10.52
C ALA A 351 -6.62 -13.66 9.61
N PRO A 352 -7.22 -14.73 10.17
CA PRO A 352 -7.74 -15.85 9.40
C PRO A 352 -8.78 -15.46 8.33
N GLU A 353 -9.61 -14.46 8.60
CA GLU A 353 -10.61 -13.95 7.66
C GLU A 353 -9.95 -13.27 6.44
N ARG A 354 -8.85 -12.51 6.61
CA ARG A 354 -8.13 -11.95 5.49
C ARG A 354 -7.45 -13.05 4.66
N GLU A 355 -6.88 -14.07 5.32
CA GLU A 355 -6.27 -15.21 4.64
C GLU A 355 -7.29 -16.01 3.83
N ALA A 356 -8.50 -16.23 4.37
CA ALA A 356 -9.59 -16.88 3.63
C ALA A 356 -10.01 -16.06 2.40
N LEU A 357 -10.11 -14.72 2.52
CA LEU A 357 -10.38 -13.84 1.39
C LEU A 357 -9.24 -13.87 0.36
N GLN A 358 -7.98 -13.90 0.81
CA GLN A 358 -6.82 -14.02 -0.07
C GLN A 358 -6.83 -15.33 -0.86
N ALA A 359 -7.23 -16.44 -0.25
CA ALA A 359 -7.35 -17.71 -0.94
C ALA A 359 -8.38 -17.65 -2.08
N LEU A 360 -9.52 -16.98 -1.86
CA LEU A 360 -10.51 -16.72 -2.92
C LEU A 360 -9.94 -15.83 -4.02
N VAL A 361 -9.24 -14.75 -3.65
CA VAL A 361 -8.58 -13.86 -4.61
C VAL A 361 -7.59 -14.65 -5.45
N THR A 362 -6.67 -15.40 -4.82
CA THR A 362 -5.63 -16.18 -5.51
C THR A 362 -6.25 -17.21 -6.47
N GLU A 363 -7.36 -17.86 -6.10
CA GLU A 363 -8.07 -18.78 -6.99
C GLU A 363 -8.61 -18.05 -8.24
N SER A 364 -9.14 -16.85 -8.07
CA SER A 364 -9.68 -16.04 -9.18
C SER A 364 -8.59 -15.55 -10.15
N GLN A 365 -7.33 -15.50 -9.71
CA GLN A 365 -6.22 -14.99 -10.53
C GLN A 365 -5.63 -16.01 -11.51
N LYS A 366 -5.99 -17.28 -11.43
CA LYS A 366 -5.41 -18.35 -12.26
C LYS A 366 -5.51 -18.10 -13.76
N SER A 367 -6.57 -17.42 -14.21
CA SER A 367 -6.79 -17.06 -15.62
C SER A 367 -6.28 -15.66 -15.98
N VAL A 368 -5.85 -14.84 -15.01
CA VAL A 368 -5.46 -13.45 -15.24
C VAL A 368 -4.05 -13.39 -15.82
N SER A 369 -3.94 -13.70 -17.11
CA SER A 369 -2.68 -13.75 -17.85
C SER A 369 -2.86 -13.17 -19.24
N GLY A 370 -1.90 -12.36 -19.70
CA GLY A 370 -1.93 -11.70 -20.99
C GLY A 370 -1.28 -10.33 -20.94
N GLU A 371 -1.65 -9.46 -21.85
CA GLU A 371 -1.02 -8.19 -22.10
C GLU A 371 -2.03 -7.05 -22.01
N VAL A 372 -1.67 -5.98 -21.28
CA VAL A 372 -2.43 -4.73 -21.21
C VAL A 372 -1.55 -3.60 -21.70
N ARG A 373 -2.08 -2.77 -22.59
CA ARG A 373 -1.43 -1.54 -23.04
C ARG A 373 -2.19 -0.34 -22.51
N VAL A 374 -1.46 0.56 -21.84
CA VAL A 374 -1.97 1.82 -21.32
C VAL A 374 -1.20 2.99 -21.93
N LYS A 375 -1.84 4.14 -21.98
CA LYS A 375 -1.26 5.41 -22.35
C LYS A 375 -1.26 6.32 -21.13
N LEU A 376 -0.09 6.77 -20.71
CA LEU A 376 0.13 7.66 -19.58
C LEU A 376 0.16 9.10 -20.08
N TYR A 377 -0.63 9.98 -19.51
CA TYR A 377 -0.70 11.37 -19.97
C TYR A 377 -1.32 12.27 -18.90
N LYS A 378 -0.56 13.22 -18.39
CA LYS A 378 -1.02 14.34 -17.53
C LYS A 378 -2.00 13.91 -16.44
N GLY A 379 -1.53 13.05 -15.54
CA GLY A 379 -2.31 12.52 -14.42
C GLY A 379 -3.28 11.36 -14.78
N ASN A 380 -3.40 11.02 -16.06
CA ASN A 380 -4.36 10.03 -16.52
C ASN A 380 -3.69 8.73 -16.99
N ILE A 381 -4.38 7.62 -16.74
CA ILE A 381 -4.10 6.30 -17.30
C ILE A 381 -5.24 5.99 -18.28
N ILE A 382 -4.91 5.84 -19.56
CA ILE A 382 -5.89 5.61 -20.62
C ILE A 382 -5.64 4.22 -21.20
N THR A 383 -6.61 3.33 -21.09
CA THR A 383 -6.50 1.98 -21.67
C THR A 383 -6.40 2.05 -23.17
N ALA A 384 -5.33 1.47 -23.74
CA ALA A 384 -5.05 1.46 -25.18
C ALA A 384 -5.19 0.08 -25.81
N GLY A 385 -5.48 -0.96 -25.01
CA GLY A 385 -5.75 -2.31 -25.48
C GLY A 385 -5.41 -3.39 -24.45
N ARG A 386 -5.94 -4.58 -24.67
CA ARG A 386 -5.70 -5.77 -23.88
C ARG A 386 -5.89 -7.01 -24.73
N ARG A 387 -5.10 -8.04 -24.49
CA ARG A 387 -5.22 -9.34 -25.16
C ARG A 387 -4.77 -10.48 -24.25
N SER A 388 -5.42 -11.63 -24.40
CA SER A 388 -5.09 -12.84 -23.66
C SER A 388 -5.46 -14.08 -24.47
N LYS A 389 -4.64 -15.13 -24.35
CA LYS A 389 -5.00 -16.48 -24.83
C LYS A 389 -6.09 -17.13 -23.98
N LEU A 390 -6.32 -16.63 -22.76
CA LEU A 390 -7.35 -17.09 -21.82
C LEU A 390 -8.58 -16.17 -21.82
N SER A 391 -8.75 -15.34 -22.88
CA SER A 391 -9.87 -14.42 -23.02
C SER A 391 -11.20 -15.16 -23.03
N LEU A 392 -12.17 -14.66 -22.25
CA LEU A 392 -13.57 -15.04 -22.30
C LEU A 392 -14.36 -14.16 -23.29
N TYR A 393 -13.74 -13.10 -23.82
CA TYR A 393 -14.34 -12.28 -24.86
C TYR A 393 -14.27 -13.02 -26.19
N ASN A 394 -15.45 -13.27 -26.76
CA ASN A 394 -15.61 -13.93 -28.07
C ASN A 394 -16.19 -12.91 -29.04
N GLU A 395 -15.43 -12.56 -30.08
CA GLU A 395 -15.82 -11.56 -31.08
C GLU A 395 -17.05 -12.01 -31.86
N ASP A 396 -17.16 -13.31 -32.16
CA ASP A 396 -18.32 -13.87 -32.92
C ASP A 396 -19.63 -13.80 -32.12
N VAL A 397 -19.54 -13.83 -30.76
CA VAL A 397 -20.71 -13.68 -29.89
C VAL A 397 -21.02 -12.22 -29.62
N ALA A 398 -20.00 -11.39 -29.52
CA ALA A 398 -20.11 -9.98 -29.14
C ALA A 398 -20.45 -9.05 -30.29
N THR A 399 -20.26 -9.50 -31.55
CA THR A 399 -20.52 -8.68 -32.75
C THR A 399 -21.98 -8.30 -32.88
N MET A 400 -22.22 -7.05 -33.28
CA MET A 400 -23.58 -6.57 -33.66
C MET A 400 -23.82 -6.66 -35.15
N GLU A 401 -22.88 -7.17 -35.95
CA GLU A 401 -23.03 -7.37 -37.39
C GLU A 401 -23.89 -8.60 -37.65
N GLY A 402 -24.79 -8.47 -38.64
CA GLY A 402 -25.66 -9.58 -39.06
C GLY A 402 -24.85 -10.68 -39.74
N GLY A 403 -25.10 -11.95 -39.38
CA GLY A 403 -24.46 -13.12 -39.97
C GLY A 403 -23.81 -14.08 -38.96
N ALA A 404 -23.64 -13.67 -37.69
CA ALA A 404 -23.16 -14.52 -36.60
C ALA A 404 -24.31 -15.37 -35.97
N GLU A 405 -25.28 -15.81 -36.76
CA GLU A 405 -26.49 -16.53 -36.28
C GLU A 405 -26.17 -17.85 -35.54
N HIS A 406 -24.91 -18.31 -35.59
CA HIS A 406 -24.53 -19.58 -34.97
C HIS A 406 -23.94 -19.43 -33.55
N ALA A 407 -23.49 -18.23 -33.15
CA ALA A 407 -22.85 -18.01 -31.86
C ALA A 407 -23.83 -17.52 -30.77
N TYR A 408 -24.88 -16.75 -31.14
CA TYR A 408 -25.91 -16.25 -30.22
C TYR A 408 -27.27 -16.19 -30.94
N ASN A 409 -28.24 -16.92 -30.40
CA ASN A 409 -29.63 -16.86 -30.92
C ASN A 409 -30.41 -15.78 -30.17
N GLN A 410 -30.81 -14.71 -30.89
CA GLN A 410 -31.54 -13.58 -30.29
C GLN A 410 -32.95 -13.99 -29.79
N ASP A 411 -33.57 -15.04 -30.34
CA ASP A 411 -34.87 -15.51 -29.88
C ASP A 411 -34.85 -16.04 -28.44
N ASP A 412 -33.74 -16.59 -27.99
CA ASP A 412 -33.57 -17.09 -26.61
C ASP A 412 -33.72 -15.97 -25.58
N ALA A 413 -33.34 -14.74 -25.91
CA ALA A 413 -33.50 -13.57 -25.06
C ALA A 413 -34.97 -13.30 -24.72
N THR A 414 -35.91 -13.60 -25.63
CA THR A 414 -37.33 -13.36 -25.39
C THR A 414 -37.86 -14.17 -24.21
N GLY A 415 -37.52 -15.45 -24.10
CA GLY A 415 -37.91 -16.32 -22.99
C GLY A 415 -37.27 -15.88 -21.68
N PHE A 416 -35.97 -15.60 -21.70
CA PHE A 416 -35.21 -15.11 -20.55
C PHE A 416 -35.79 -13.80 -19.99
N ILE A 417 -36.08 -12.82 -20.85
CA ILE A 417 -36.63 -11.52 -20.43
C ILE A 417 -38.04 -11.72 -19.83
N ARG A 418 -38.91 -12.54 -20.46
CA ARG A 418 -40.25 -12.82 -19.93
C ARG A 418 -40.24 -13.39 -18.52
N LEU A 419 -39.37 -14.37 -18.25
CA LEU A 419 -39.22 -14.98 -16.92
C LEU A 419 -38.73 -13.96 -15.90
N ASN A 420 -37.68 -13.18 -16.20
CA ASN A 420 -37.18 -12.15 -15.32
C ASN A 420 -38.17 -11.01 -15.07
N ALA A 421 -39.05 -10.71 -16.04
CA ALA A 421 -40.07 -9.68 -15.91
C ALA A 421 -41.26 -10.09 -15.01
N LEU A 422 -41.45 -11.38 -14.67
CA LEU A 422 -42.58 -11.83 -13.86
C LEU A 422 -42.66 -11.13 -12.51
N ARG A 423 -41.54 -11.10 -11.74
CA ARG A 423 -41.53 -10.43 -10.44
C ARG A 423 -41.79 -8.93 -10.56
N LEU A 424 -41.26 -8.28 -11.61
CA LEU A 424 -41.46 -6.84 -11.82
C LEU A 424 -42.91 -6.50 -12.15
N LYS A 425 -43.58 -7.32 -12.96
CA LYS A 425 -45.01 -7.19 -13.28
C LYS A 425 -45.86 -7.38 -12.02
N SER A 426 -45.56 -8.39 -11.19
CA SER A 426 -46.27 -8.63 -9.94
C SER A 426 -46.14 -7.44 -8.97
N GLU A 427 -44.92 -6.88 -8.87
CA GLU A 427 -44.69 -5.70 -8.02
C GLU A 427 -45.40 -4.45 -8.57
N ALA A 428 -45.42 -4.23 -9.89
CA ALA A 428 -46.18 -3.12 -10.51
C ALA A 428 -47.67 -3.24 -10.21
N THR A 429 -48.28 -4.43 -10.42
CA THR A 429 -49.70 -4.68 -10.11
C THR A 429 -50.00 -4.43 -8.62
N ARG A 430 -49.10 -4.83 -7.73
CA ARG A 430 -49.26 -4.57 -6.29
C ARG A 430 -49.25 -3.06 -5.96
N ARG A 431 -48.39 -2.30 -6.57
CA ARG A 431 -48.32 -0.82 -6.38
C ARG A 431 -49.57 -0.14 -6.89
N ASP A 432 -50.08 -0.54 -8.07
CA ASP A 432 -51.28 0.03 -8.63
C ASP A 432 -52.50 -0.24 -7.74
N SER A 433 -52.58 -1.43 -7.10
CA SER A 433 -53.64 -1.78 -6.17
C SER A 433 -53.60 -1.08 -4.81
N GLN A 434 -52.46 -0.50 -4.42
CA GLN A 434 -52.29 0.26 -3.21
C GLN A 434 -52.40 1.78 -3.39
N GLY A 435 -52.32 2.24 -4.66
CA GLY A 435 -52.48 3.67 -5.02
C GLY A 435 -53.88 4.09 -5.43
N SER A 436 -54.80 3.13 -5.45
CA SER A 436 -56.26 3.33 -5.60
C SER A 436 -56.95 3.06 -4.27
#